data_c863094468d6df403d4709b3828663dc
#
_entry.id   c863094468d6df403d4709b3828663dc
#
_cell.length_a   1.000
_cell.length_b   1.000
_cell.length_c   1.000
_cell.angle_alpha   90.00
_cell.angle_beta   90.00
_cell.angle_gamma   90.00
#
_symmetry.space_group_name_H-M   'P 1'
#
loop_
_entity.id
_entity.type
_entity.pdbx_description
1 polymer ?
#
loop_
_entity_poly.entity_id
_entity_poly.type
_entity_poly.pdbx_seq_one_letter_code
_entity_poly.pdbx_strand_id
1 'polypeptide(L)'
;QRQMCIRDRASAASNAGILGLIGAGSMYPEVLREHIQKCKKATNRPFGVNVPMLYPNINDIMDIIVEEEVKIVFTSAGNPKTWTTWLKEKGITVVHVVSSLKFALKAQEAGVDAIVAEGFEAGGHNGRDETTTLTLIPIVKEQIKIPLIAAGGIATGRAMLATMVLGADGVQIGSRFVASEESSAHIAFKNAVVKAKEGDTQLTLKELAPVRLIKNDFFNQVQELYKKSPTIEDLKNLLGRARAKKGMFDGDLVEGELEIGQISGLIHDIKPVSHIVKDIIDEFEMSKNQAGNMNF
;
A
#
# COMPACT_ATOMS: atom_id res chain seq x y z
N GLN A 1 -20.46 -3.92 -12.22
CA GLN A 1 -19.47 -3.88 -13.31
C GLN A 1 -18.51 -2.67 -13.30
N ARG A 2 -18.31 -2.01 -12.16
CA ARG A 2 -17.31 -0.94 -12.02
C ARG A 2 -16.27 -1.25 -10.93
N GLN A 3 -15.87 -2.51 -10.80
CA GLN A 3 -14.72 -2.93 -9.99
C GLN A 3 -13.40 -2.75 -10.77
N MET A 4 -13.29 -1.67 -11.52
CA MET A 4 -12.27 -1.64 -12.53
C MET A 4 -11.45 -0.40 -12.38
N CYS A 5 -10.22 -0.52 -12.18
CA CYS A 5 -9.16 0.43 -12.51
C CYS A 5 -8.02 0.49 -11.50
N ILE A 6 -7.86 -0.51 -10.63
CA ILE A 6 -6.56 -0.72 -9.96
C ILE A 6 -5.47 -0.86 -11.02
N ARG A 7 -5.80 -1.47 -12.17
CA ARG A 7 -4.93 -1.62 -13.33
C ARG A 7 -4.60 -0.30 -14.02
N ASP A 8 -5.58 0.62 -14.17
CA ASP A 8 -5.37 1.87 -14.92
C ASP A 8 -4.35 2.74 -14.19
N ARG A 9 -4.43 2.79 -12.86
CA ARG A 9 -3.42 3.42 -12.02
C ARG A 9 -2.06 2.70 -12.14
N ALA A 10 -2.03 1.36 -12.15
CA ALA A 10 -0.79 0.60 -12.26
C ALA A 10 -0.12 0.81 -13.63
N SER A 11 -0.87 0.72 -14.74
CA SER A 11 -0.34 0.96 -16.07
C SER A 11 0.09 2.42 -16.27
N ALA A 12 -0.67 3.39 -15.74
CA ALA A 12 -0.30 4.80 -15.77
C ALA A 12 1.00 5.08 -15.00
N ALA A 13 1.18 4.45 -13.82
CA ALA A 13 2.42 4.53 -13.04
C ALA A 13 3.61 3.94 -13.82
N SER A 14 3.43 2.77 -14.44
CA SER A 14 4.48 2.16 -15.26
C SER A 14 4.82 3.03 -16.48
N ASN A 15 3.84 3.61 -17.16
CA ASN A 15 4.05 4.52 -18.29
C ASN A 15 4.72 5.82 -17.86
N ALA A 16 4.51 6.28 -16.62
CA ALA A 16 5.18 7.44 -16.04
C ALA A 16 6.62 7.15 -15.57
N GLY A 17 7.13 5.92 -15.74
CA GLY A 17 8.53 5.57 -15.47
C GLY A 17 8.79 5.02 -14.06
N ILE A 18 7.76 4.72 -13.28
CA ILE A 18 7.85 4.04 -11.98
C ILE A 18 7.25 2.63 -12.05
N LEU A 19 7.42 1.81 -11.01
CA LEU A 19 6.80 0.50 -10.98
C LEU A 19 5.34 0.58 -10.51
N GLY A 20 4.40 0.33 -11.39
CA GLY A 20 2.99 0.20 -11.05
C GLY A 20 2.68 -1.14 -10.39
N LEU A 21 1.82 -1.15 -9.36
CA LEU A 21 1.41 -2.37 -8.66
C LEU A 21 -0.11 -2.60 -8.76
N ILE A 22 -0.51 -3.79 -9.17
CA ILE A 22 -1.89 -4.29 -9.09
C ILE A 22 -2.08 -4.92 -7.71
N GLY A 23 -3.00 -4.41 -6.89
CA GLY A 23 -3.35 -5.02 -5.62
C GLY A 23 -4.33 -6.19 -5.81
N ALA A 24 -3.90 -7.42 -5.56
CA ALA A 24 -4.72 -8.62 -5.69
C ALA A 24 -5.59 -8.92 -4.47
N GLY A 25 -5.37 -8.22 -3.36
CA GLY A 25 -6.17 -8.40 -2.14
C GLY A 25 -7.65 -8.21 -2.42
N SER A 26 -8.50 -9.09 -1.94
CA SER A 26 -9.95 -9.11 -2.18
C SER A 26 -10.41 -9.33 -3.64
N MET A 27 -9.53 -9.59 -4.59
CA MET A 27 -9.92 -9.99 -5.95
C MET A 27 -10.20 -11.49 -6.02
N TYR A 28 -11.25 -11.86 -6.77
CA TYR A 28 -11.39 -13.24 -7.22
C TYR A 28 -10.32 -13.56 -8.28
N PRO A 29 -9.87 -14.80 -8.42
CA PRO A 29 -8.80 -15.19 -9.34
C PRO A 29 -9.01 -14.68 -10.77
N GLU A 30 -10.17 -14.90 -11.37
CA GLU A 30 -10.47 -14.46 -12.75
C GLU A 30 -10.51 -12.93 -12.91
N VAL A 31 -10.88 -12.20 -11.84
CA VAL A 31 -10.81 -10.73 -11.85
C VAL A 31 -9.35 -10.26 -11.88
N LEU A 32 -8.46 -10.92 -11.14
CA LEU A 32 -7.04 -10.64 -11.20
C LEU A 32 -6.48 -10.91 -12.61
N ARG A 33 -6.82 -12.05 -13.22
CA ARG A 33 -6.44 -12.40 -14.59
C ARG A 33 -6.84 -11.29 -15.57
N GLU A 34 -8.09 -10.87 -15.52
CA GLU A 34 -8.59 -9.77 -16.36
C GLU A 34 -7.78 -8.48 -16.16
N HIS A 35 -7.47 -8.14 -14.92
CA HIS A 35 -6.68 -6.93 -14.59
C HIS A 35 -5.25 -7.01 -15.11
N ILE A 36 -4.58 -8.15 -14.99
CA ILE A 36 -3.23 -8.36 -15.52
C ILE A 36 -3.24 -8.22 -17.04
N GLN A 37 -4.16 -8.91 -17.74
CA GLN A 37 -4.26 -8.86 -19.20
C GLN A 37 -4.55 -7.46 -19.73
N LYS A 38 -5.41 -6.71 -19.04
CA LYS A 38 -5.71 -5.32 -19.39
C LYS A 38 -4.52 -4.39 -19.11
N CYS A 39 -3.77 -4.64 -18.03
CA CYS A 39 -2.54 -3.90 -17.74
C CYS A 39 -1.49 -4.12 -18.83
N LYS A 40 -1.27 -5.36 -19.24
CA LYS A 40 -0.37 -5.73 -20.36
C LYS A 40 -0.73 -5.02 -21.68
N LYS A 41 -2.02 -4.82 -21.94
CA LYS A 41 -2.51 -4.09 -23.12
C LYS A 41 -2.28 -2.58 -23.01
N ALA A 42 -2.23 -2.03 -21.80
CA ALA A 42 -2.14 -0.59 -21.54
C ALA A 42 -0.70 -0.11 -21.36
N THR A 43 0.27 -1.01 -21.13
CA THR A 43 1.68 -0.65 -20.97
C THR A 43 2.62 -1.76 -21.43
N ASN A 44 3.72 -1.37 -22.05
CA ASN A 44 4.87 -2.24 -22.36
C ASN A 44 5.97 -2.16 -21.27
N ARG A 45 5.74 -1.37 -20.24
CA ARG A 45 6.67 -1.21 -19.11
C ARG A 45 6.41 -2.26 -18.04
N PRO A 46 7.43 -2.59 -17.21
CA PRO A 46 7.24 -3.50 -16.09
C PRO A 46 6.15 -3.02 -15.13
N PHE A 47 5.38 -3.96 -14.61
CA PHE A 47 4.47 -3.77 -13.49
C PHE A 47 4.54 -5.00 -12.57
N GLY A 48 4.09 -4.86 -11.34
CA GLY A 48 4.03 -5.97 -10.40
C GLY A 48 2.61 -6.22 -9.90
N VAL A 49 2.46 -7.33 -9.17
CA VAL A 49 1.22 -7.70 -8.46
C VAL A 49 1.51 -7.84 -6.99
N ASN A 50 0.74 -7.15 -6.14
CA ASN A 50 0.81 -7.31 -4.68
C ASN A 50 -0.24 -8.32 -4.21
N VAL A 51 0.21 -9.35 -3.51
CA VAL A 51 -0.59 -10.50 -3.06
C VAL A 51 -0.52 -10.61 -1.54
N PRO A 52 -1.57 -10.18 -0.83
CA PRO A 52 -1.72 -10.53 0.57
C PRO A 52 -2.02 -12.03 0.71
N MET A 53 -1.15 -12.76 1.43
CA MET A 53 -1.16 -14.24 1.45
C MET A 53 -2.21 -14.86 2.39
N LEU A 54 -3.06 -14.06 3.05
CA LEU A 54 -4.09 -14.55 3.98
C LEU A 54 -5.43 -14.89 3.30
N TYR A 55 -5.57 -14.65 2.01
CA TYR A 55 -6.82 -14.91 1.29
C TYR A 55 -6.97 -16.40 0.93
N PRO A 56 -8.19 -16.97 1.00
CA PRO A 56 -8.42 -18.41 0.82
C PRO A 56 -8.06 -18.93 -0.58
N ASN A 57 -8.12 -18.08 -1.62
CA ASN A 57 -7.84 -18.46 -3.01
C ASN A 57 -6.36 -18.21 -3.41
N ILE A 58 -5.45 -18.25 -2.45
CA ILE A 58 -4.04 -17.89 -2.70
C ILE A 58 -3.39 -18.77 -3.77
N ASN A 59 -3.70 -20.07 -3.82
CA ASN A 59 -3.13 -20.99 -4.80
C ASN A 59 -3.55 -20.57 -6.23
N ASP A 60 -4.83 -20.35 -6.46
CA ASP A 60 -5.36 -19.93 -7.77
C ASP A 60 -4.77 -18.57 -8.20
N ILE A 61 -4.58 -17.65 -7.24
CA ILE A 61 -3.94 -16.34 -7.48
C ILE A 61 -2.49 -16.53 -7.93
N MET A 62 -1.73 -17.43 -7.29
CA MET A 62 -0.34 -17.69 -7.63
C MET A 62 -0.22 -18.39 -8.99
N ASP A 63 -1.11 -19.32 -9.30
CA ASP A 63 -1.16 -19.98 -10.61
C ASP A 63 -1.42 -18.98 -11.74
N ILE A 64 -2.40 -18.08 -11.56
CA ILE A 64 -2.69 -17.00 -12.53
C ILE A 64 -1.47 -16.07 -12.73
N ILE A 65 -0.76 -15.74 -11.69
CA ILE A 65 0.45 -14.90 -11.77
C ILE A 65 1.50 -15.55 -12.68
N VAL A 66 1.69 -16.88 -12.57
CA VAL A 66 2.63 -17.63 -13.41
C VAL A 66 2.11 -17.78 -14.82
N GLU A 67 0.85 -18.18 -15.01
CA GLU A 67 0.20 -18.33 -16.33
C GLU A 67 0.20 -17.02 -17.11
N GLU A 68 -0.05 -15.92 -16.43
CA GLU A 68 0.00 -14.57 -17.01
C GLU A 68 1.42 -13.98 -17.03
N GLU A 69 2.47 -14.77 -16.80
CA GLU A 69 3.88 -14.38 -16.90
C GLU A 69 4.24 -13.07 -16.17
N VAL A 70 3.63 -12.82 -15.03
CA VAL A 70 3.98 -11.65 -14.17
C VAL A 70 5.41 -11.81 -13.69
N LYS A 71 6.24 -10.79 -13.84
CA LYS A 71 7.69 -10.86 -13.51
C LYS A 71 8.04 -10.36 -12.13
N ILE A 72 7.16 -9.62 -11.47
CA ILE A 72 7.42 -8.98 -10.16
C ILE A 72 6.21 -9.20 -9.25
N VAL A 73 6.45 -9.84 -8.11
CA VAL A 73 5.41 -10.12 -7.11
C VAL A 73 5.79 -9.51 -5.76
N PHE A 74 4.89 -8.72 -5.22
CA PHE A 74 4.97 -8.28 -3.84
C PHE A 74 4.07 -9.17 -2.99
N THR A 75 4.63 -9.83 -1.99
CA THR A 75 3.85 -10.63 -1.03
C THR A 75 3.71 -9.87 0.28
N SER A 76 2.59 -10.02 0.96
CA SER A 76 2.32 -9.39 2.25
C SER A 76 1.45 -10.27 3.14
N ALA A 77 1.36 -9.94 4.42
CA ALA A 77 0.44 -10.54 5.37
C ALA A 77 0.48 -12.08 5.40
N GLY A 78 1.65 -12.67 5.64
CA GLY A 78 1.82 -14.12 5.73
C GLY A 78 3.27 -14.54 5.92
N ASN A 79 3.54 -15.85 5.78
CA ASN A 79 4.89 -16.38 5.91
C ASN A 79 5.62 -16.29 4.54
N PRO A 80 6.69 -15.49 4.42
CA PRO A 80 7.42 -15.36 3.15
C PRO A 80 8.00 -16.69 2.61
N LYS A 81 8.32 -17.64 3.48
CA LYS A 81 8.85 -18.97 3.08
C LYS A 81 7.86 -19.78 2.23
N THR A 82 6.56 -19.51 2.32
CA THR A 82 5.54 -20.33 1.65
C THR A 82 5.65 -20.28 0.13
N TRP A 83 5.88 -19.10 -0.44
CA TRP A 83 5.82 -18.91 -1.89
C TRP A 83 7.13 -18.42 -2.52
N THR A 84 8.07 -17.90 -1.73
CA THR A 84 9.29 -17.27 -2.28
C THR A 84 10.08 -18.20 -3.18
N THR A 85 10.43 -19.38 -2.70
CA THR A 85 11.22 -20.34 -3.49
C THR A 85 10.49 -20.72 -4.78
N TRP A 86 9.22 -21.08 -4.68
CA TRP A 86 8.41 -21.47 -5.83
C TRP A 86 8.29 -20.37 -6.89
N LEU A 87 8.09 -19.12 -6.48
CA LEU A 87 8.03 -17.99 -7.40
C LEU A 87 9.40 -17.73 -8.06
N LYS A 88 10.48 -17.81 -7.31
CA LYS A 88 11.83 -17.60 -7.84
C LYS A 88 12.24 -18.68 -8.83
N GLU A 89 11.85 -19.94 -8.63
CA GLU A 89 12.04 -21.02 -9.61
C GLU A 89 11.31 -20.77 -10.95
N LYS A 90 10.28 -19.91 -10.95
CA LYS A 90 9.58 -19.41 -12.15
C LYS A 90 10.22 -18.16 -12.76
N GLY A 91 11.36 -17.70 -12.23
CA GLY A 91 12.05 -16.49 -12.68
C GLY A 91 11.33 -15.18 -12.29
N ILE A 92 10.54 -15.23 -11.22
CA ILE A 92 9.78 -14.07 -10.71
C ILE A 92 10.60 -13.38 -9.61
N THR A 93 10.74 -12.06 -9.70
CA THR A 93 11.29 -11.22 -8.62
C THR A 93 10.28 -11.12 -7.49
N VAL A 94 10.71 -11.47 -6.28
CA VAL A 94 9.85 -11.51 -5.09
C VAL A 94 10.24 -10.43 -4.10
N VAL A 95 9.31 -9.55 -3.77
CA VAL A 95 9.44 -8.51 -2.74
C VAL A 95 8.47 -8.84 -1.62
N HIS A 96 8.87 -8.67 -0.36
CA HIS A 96 7.98 -8.93 0.78
C HIS A 96 7.76 -7.70 1.65
N VAL A 97 6.50 -7.42 1.98
CA VAL A 97 6.11 -6.29 2.81
C VAL A 97 6.13 -6.67 4.28
N VAL A 98 6.79 -5.88 5.11
CA VAL A 98 6.98 -6.13 6.55
C VAL A 98 6.72 -4.86 7.37
N SER A 99 6.37 -5.02 8.64
CA SER A 99 6.14 -3.92 9.59
C SER A 99 7.14 -3.89 10.75
N SER A 100 8.14 -4.80 10.76
CA SER A 100 9.13 -4.87 11.84
C SER A 100 10.45 -5.49 11.38
N LEU A 101 11.53 -5.24 12.13
CA LEU A 101 12.83 -5.88 11.92
C LEU A 101 12.73 -7.42 11.95
N LYS A 102 11.98 -7.96 12.90
CA LYS A 102 11.78 -9.42 13.02
C LYS A 102 11.23 -10.03 11.73
N PHE A 103 10.27 -9.37 11.08
CA PHE A 103 9.71 -9.84 9.82
C PHE A 103 10.64 -9.57 8.64
N ALA A 104 11.43 -8.48 8.67
CA ALA A 104 12.44 -8.21 7.66
C ALA A 104 13.52 -9.31 7.61
N LEU A 105 14.05 -9.71 8.76
CA LEU A 105 15.02 -10.80 8.85
C LEU A 105 14.44 -12.14 8.36
N LYS A 106 13.20 -12.45 8.71
CA LYS A 106 12.51 -13.65 8.19
C LYS A 106 12.31 -13.61 6.68
N ALA A 107 11.99 -12.45 6.12
CA ALA A 107 11.85 -12.29 4.67
C ALA A 107 13.19 -12.46 3.96
N GLN A 108 14.27 -11.86 4.47
CA GLN A 108 15.61 -12.06 3.94
C GLN A 108 16.03 -13.54 4.02
N GLU A 109 15.81 -14.21 5.16
CA GLU A 109 16.08 -15.65 5.32
C GLU A 109 15.27 -16.52 4.34
N ALA A 110 14.05 -16.11 3.99
CA ALA A 110 13.23 -16.78 2.99
C ALA A 110 13.75 -16.60 1.55
N GLY A 111 14.75 -15.73 1.33
CA GLY A 111 15.40 -15.51 0.05
C GLY A 111 14.66 -14.56 -0.89
N VAL A 112 13.85 -13.62 -0.35
CA VAL A 112 13.22 -12.56 -1.17
C VAL A 112 14.29 -11.64 -1.77
N ASP A 113 13.97 -11.01 -2.90
CA ASP A 113 14.90 -10.14 -3.63
C ASP A 113 14.97 -8.72 -3.05
N ALA A 114 13.89 -8.26 -2.42
CA ALA A 114 13.83 -6.96 -1.74
C ALA A 114 12.76 -6.99 -0.62
N ILE A 115 12.83 -6.00 0.26
CA ILE A 115 11.88 -5.82 1.36
C ILE A 115 11.21 -4.45 1.22
N VAL A 116 9.90 -4.40 1.44
CA VAL A 116 9.19 -3.15 1.75
C VAL A 116 9.00 -3.08 3.25
N ALA A 117 9.59 -2.10 3.91
CA ALA A 117 9.30 -1.81 5.32
C ALA A 117 8.23 -0.72 5.40
N GLU A 118 7.06 -1.10 5.92
CA GLU A 118 5.88 -0.26 6.00
C GLU A 118 5.68 0.27 7.40
N GLY A 119 5.81 1.59 7.55
CA GLY A 119 5.59 2.29 8.81
C GLY A 119 4.11 2.47 9.16
N PHE A 120 3.88 2.75 10.43
CA PHE A 120 2.59 2.94 11.06
C PHE A 120 1.69 4.02 10.40
N GLU A 121 2.27 4.96 9.67
CA GLU A 121 1.56 6.03 8.96
C GLU A 121 0.77 5.54 7.74
N ALA A 122 1.00 4.31 7.30
CA ALA A 122 0.31 3.72 6.15
C ALA A 122 -1.21 3.63 6.35
N GLY A 123 -1.95 3.70 5.26
CA GLY A 123 -3.40 3.48 5.23
C GLY A 123 -3.76 2.00 5.08
N GLY A 124 -4.96 1.65 5.52
CA GLY A 124 -5.40 0.26 5.51
C GLY A 124 -4.77 -0.58 6.60
N HIS A 125 -4.59 -1.87 6.32
CA HIS A 125 -4.04 -2.82 7.28
C HIS A 125 -2.59 -2.48 7.66
N ASN A 126 -2.30 -2.49 8.95
CA ASN A 126 -1.04 -2.09 9.55
C ASN A 126 -0.41 -3.18 10.43
N GLY A 127 0.88 -2.98 10.73
CA GLY A 127 1.56 -3.73 11.80
C GLY A 127 1.00 -3.42 13.19
N ARG A 128 1.23 -4.32 14.15
CA ARG A 128 0.74 -4.17 15.53
C ARG A 128 1.62 -3.26 16.39
N ASP A 129 2.91 -3.14 16.05
CA ASP A 129 3.93 -2.47 16.88
C ASP A 129 3.92 -0.94 16.73
N GLU A 130 3.12 -0.39 15.82
CA GLU A 130 2.95 1.05 15.58
C GLU A 130 4.29 1.79 15.37
N THR A 131 5.30 1.12 14.80
CA THR A 131 6.60 1.72 14.50
C THR A 131 6.47 2.67 13.30
N THR A 132 6.86 3.92 13.49
CA THR A 132 6.82 4.93 12.41
C THR A 132 7.90 4.68 11.36
N THR A 133 7.69 5.17 10.15
CA THR A 133 8.63 5.04 9.02
C THR A 133 10.01 5.60 9.39
N LEU A 134 10.05 6.75 10.07
CA LEU A 134 11.30 7.41 10.49
C LEU A 134 12.17 6.51 11.40
N THR A 135 11.54 5.65 12.20
CA THR A 135 12.21 4.73 13.13
C THR A 135 12.46 3.36 12.48
N LEU A 136 11.48 2.87 11.71
CA LEU A 136 11.53 1.51 11.14
C LEU A 136 12.64 1.36 10.09
N ILE A 137 12.78 2.36 9.20
CA ILE A 137 13.71 2.26 8.07
C ILE A 137 15.16 2.09 8.54
N PRO A 138 15.74 2.94 9.40
CA PRO A 138 17.12 2.77 9.84
C PRO A 138 17.32 1.48 10.63
N ILE A 139 16.39 1.09 11.52
CA ILE A 139 16.46 -0.17 12.27
C ILE A 139 16.56 -1.38 11.33
N VAL A 140 15.75 -1.40 10.29
CA VAL A 140 15.74 -2.51 9.31
C VAL A 140 17.02 -2.47 8.46
N LYS A 141 17.42 -1.28 7.97
CA LYS A 141 18.60 -1.13 7.09
C LYS A 141 19.90 -1.60 7.74
N GLU A 142 20.08 -1.37 9.02
CA GLU A 142 21.27 -1.82 9.76
C GLU A 142 21.46 -3.34 9.75
N GLN A 143 20.38 -4.11 9.59
CA GLN A 143 20.39 -5.56 9.78
C GLN A 143 20.20 -6.37 8.50
N ILE A 144 19.67 -5.77 7.43
CA ILE A 144 19.43 -6.46 6.16
C ILE A 144 20.54 -6.15 5.13
N LYS A 145 20.72 -7.08 4.20
CA LYS A 145 21.75 -6.98 3.13
C LYS A 145 21.14 -6.84 1.73
N ILE A 146 19.81 -6.94 1.63
CA ILE A 146 19.08 -6.86 0.37
C ILE A 146 18.41 -5.47 0.25
N PRO A 147 17.99 -5.06 -0.94
CA PRO A 147 17.33 -3.76 -1.15
C PRO A 147 16.15 -3.52 -0.21
N LEU A 148 16.07 -2.30 0.33
CA LEU A 148 15.03 -1.83 1.23
C LEU A 148 14.19 -0.75 0.57
N ILE A 149 12.89 -0.94 0.54
CA ILE A 149 11.90 0.02 0.05
C ILE A 149 11.14 0.57 1.26
N ALA A 150 11.07 1.88 1.42
CA ALA A 150 10.28 2.51 2.47
C ALA A 150 8.83 2.69 2.04
N ALA A 151 7.88 2.39 2.93
CA ALA A 151 6.45 2.66 2.74
C ALA A 151 5.83 3.24 4.02
N GLY A 152 4.70 3.93 3.87
CA GLY A 152 4.03 4.63 4.97
C GLY A 152 4.50 6.09 5.11
N GLY A 153 3.58 7.03 5.19
CA GLY A 153 3.89 8.44 5.40
C GLY A 153 4.56 9.18 4.23
N ILE A 154 4.62 8.60 3.04
CA ILE A 154 5.34 9.15 1.88
C ILE A 154 4.34 9.57 0.80
N ALA A 155 4.36 10.86 0.42
CA ALA A 155 3.55 11.41 -0.68
C ALA A 155 4.27 12.51 -1.49
N THR A 156 5.47 12.92 -1.07
CA THR A 156 6.22 14.06 -1.60
C THR A 156 7.65 13.67 -1.90
N GLY A 157 8.32 14.43 -2.77
CA GLY A 157 9.75 14.22 -3.07
C GLY A 157 10.64 14.45 -1.85
N ARG A 158 10.25 15.37 -0.98
CA ARG A 158 10.95 15.62 0.29
C ARG A 158 10.88 14.42 1.24
N ALA A 159 9.71 13.79 1.37
CA ALA A 159 9.56 12.57 2.16
C ALA A 159 10.33 11.39 1.54
N MET A 160 10.35 11.28 0.22
CA MET A 160 11.18 10.31 -0.50
C MET A 160 12.67 10.51 -0.16
N LEU A 161 13.19 11.75 -0.26
CA LEU A 161 14.58 12.03 0.09
C LEU A 161 14.88 11.66 1.55
N ALA A 162 14.02 12.04 2.48
CA ALA A 162 14.21 11.76 3.91
C ALA A 162 14.34 10.25 4.16
N THR A 163 13.48 9.43 3.58
CA THR A 163 13.55 7.97 3.75
C THR A 163 14.76 7.34 3.08
N MET A 164 15.23 7.88 1.95
CA MET A 164 16.48 7.45 1.31
C MET A 164 17.70 7.83 2.14
N VAL A 165 17.72 8.99 2.78
CA VAL A 165 18.78 9.40 3.75
C VAL A 165 18.79 8.46 4.96
N LEU A 166 17.65 7.94 5.39
CA LEU A 166 17.54 6.93 6.45
C LEU A 166 18.00 5.53 6.01
N GLY A 167 18.34 5.33 4.73
CA GLY A 167 18.91 4.10 4.21
C GLY A 167 17.99 3.28 3.30
N ALA A 168 16.82 3.78 2.93
CA ALA A 168 15.99 3.12 1.91
C ALA A 168 16.63 3.26 0.51
N ASP A 169 16.51 2.21 -0.30
CA ASP A 169 16.97 2.19 -1.70
C ASP A 169 15.88 2.67 -2.67
N GLY A 170 14.64 2.81 -2.18
CA GLY A 170 13.49 3.30 -2.92
C GLY A 170 12.26 3.49 -2.02
N VAL A 171 11.15 3.90 -2.62
CA VAL A 171 9.89 4.15 -1.89
C VAL A 171 8.68 3.49 -2.54
N GLN A 172 7.72 3.07 -1.73
CA GLN A 172 6.39 2.66 -2.16
C GLN A 172 5.36 3.66 -1.66
N ILE A 173 4.57 4.21 -2.58
CA ILE A 173 3.61 5.28 -2.29
C ILE A 173 2.20 4.80 -2.63
N GLY A 174 1.30 4.80 -1.64
CA GLY A 174 -0.10 4.39 -1.80
C GLY A 174 -1.05 5.59 -1.83
N SER A 175 -1.19 6.28 -0.70
CA SER A 175 -2.23 7.29 -0.46
C SER A 175 -2.24 8.42 -1.49
N ARG A 176 -1.08 8.93 -1.92
CA ARG A 176 -1.00 9.97 -2.95
C ARG A 176 -1.64 9.53 -4.26
N PHE A 177 -1.41 8.28 -4.66
CA PHE A 177 -1.95 7.74 -5.90
C PHE A 177 -3.42 7.31 -5.79
N VAL A 178 -4.01 7.22 -4.59
CA VAL A 178 -5.47 7.10 -4.45
C VAL A 178 -6.16 8.35 -4.98
N ALA A 179 -5.59 9.53 -4.75
CA ALA A 179 -6.07 10.80 -5.28
C ALA A 179 -5.50 11.10 -6.69
N SER A 180 -5.46 10.10 -7.58
CA SER A 180 -5.15 10.29 -8.99
C SER A 180 -6.39 10.13 -9.87
N GLU A 181 -6.34 10.71 -11.08
CA GLU A 181 -7.45 10.60 -12.04
C GLU A 181 -7.70 9.16 -12.44
N GLU A 182 -6.63 8.38 -12.66
CA GLU A 182 -6.67 6.97 -13.07
C GLU A 182 -6.99 6.00 -11.94
N SER A 183 -7.05 6.48 -10.70
CA SER A 183 -7.47 5.64 -9.58
C SER A 183 -8.95 5.26 -9.69
N SER A 184 -9.27 3.99 -9.43
CA SER A 184 -10.63 3.46 -9.38
C SER A 184 -11.43 3.88 -8.16
N ALA A 185 -10.78 4.50 -7.19
CA ALA A 185 -11.47 5.01 -6.02
C ALA A 185 -12.62 5.94 -6.44
N HIS A 186 -13.77 5.81 -5.77
CA HIS A 186 -14.91 6.66 -6.04
C HIS A 186 -14.55 8.14 -5.82
N ILE A 187 -15.11 9.03 -6.63
CA ILE A 187 -14.78 10.47 -6.54
C ILE A 187 -15.10 11.06 -5.15
N ALA A 188 -16.13 10.57 -4.49
CA ALA A 188 -16.45 11.00 -3.12
C ALA A 188 -15.29 10.67 -2.16
N PHE A 189 -14.71 9.44 -2.26
CA PHE A 189 -13.58 9.06 -1.43
C PHE A 189 -12.31 9.84 -1.79
N LYS A 190 -12.00 10.05 -3.08
CA LYS A 190 -10.89 10.93 -3.50
C LYS A 190 -11.02 12.33 -2.92
N ASN A 191 -12.22 12.89 -2.94
CA ASN A 191 -12.49 14.21 -2.36
C ASN A 191 -12.38 14.20 -0.82
N ALA A 192 -12.74 13.11 -0.15
CA ALA A 192 -12.51 12.96 1.29
C ALA A 192 -11.02 12.93 1.63
N VAL A 193 -10.21 12.24 0.81
CA VAL A 193 -8.73 12.22 0.94
C VAL A 193 -8.14 13.63 0.80
N VAL A 194 -8.55 14.38 -0.23
CA VAL A 194 -8.06 15.75 -0.50
C VAL A 194 -8.49 16.76 0.58
N LYS A 195 -9.60 16.51 1.25
CA LYS A 195 -10.11 17.35 2.34
C LYS A 195 -9.54 16.99 3.71
N ALA A 196 -8.89 15.83 3.82
CA ALA A 196 -8.34 15.33 5.08
C ALA A 196 -7.26 16.26 5.62
N LYS A 197 -7.24 16.42 6.93
CA LYS A 197 -6.28 17.24 7.68
C LYS A 197 -5.46 16.37 8.61
N GLU A 198 -4.49 16.99 9.28
CA GLU A 198 -3.78 16.37 10.39
C GLU A 198 -4.79 15.82 11.42
N GLY A 199 -4.57 14.59 11.85
CA GLY A 199 -5.42 13.94 12.84
C GLY A 199 -6.74 13.36 12.33
N ASP A 200 -7.09 13.51 11.05
CA ASP A 200 -8.34 12.95 10.50
C ASP A 200 -8.29 11.44 10.27
N THR A 201 -7.11 10.81 10.34
CA THR A 201 -6.99 9.35 10.27
C THR A 201 -6.61 8.75 11.62
N GLN A 202 -7.09 7.54 11.88
CA GLN A 202 -6.75 6.81 13.10
C GLN A 202 -6.67 5.30 12.85
N LEU A 203 -5.75 4.63 13.55
CA LEU A 203 -5.68 3.18 13.60
C LEU A 203 -6.74 2.65 14.57
N THR A 204 -7.50 1.64 14.15
CA THR A 204 -8.56 1.01 14.94
C THR A 204 -8.63 -0.50 14.67
N LEU A 205 -9.58 -1.21 15.26
CA LEU A 205 -9.83 -2.65 15.08
C LEU A 205 -8.58 -3.52 15.34
N LYS A 206 -7.77 -3.13 16.34
CA LYS A 206 -6.49 -3.79 16.65
C LYS A 206 -6.64 -5.24 17.08
N GLU A 207 -7.77 -5.60 17.64
CA GLU A 207 -8.11 -6.96 18.09
C GLU A 207 -8.35 -7.91 16.92
N LEU A 208 -8.83 -7.38 15.81
CA LEU A 208 -9.04 -8.12 14.54
C LEU A 208 -7.77 -8.06 13.68
N ALA A 209 -7.66 -7.00 12.92
CA ALA A 209 -6.49 -6.63 12.16
C ALA A 209 -6.38 -5.10 12.19
N PRO A 210 -5.29 -4.53 12.72
CA PRO A 210 -5.16 -3.08 12.80
C PRO A 210 -5.38 -2.44 11.44
N VAL A 211 -6.27 -1.46 11.35
CA VAL A 211 -6.56 -0.76 10.09
C VAL A 211 -6.62 0.75 10.32
N ARG A 212 -5.99 1.52 9.44
CA ARG A 212 -6.02 2.98 9.47
C ARG A 212 -7.02 3.50 8.45
N LEU A 213 -7.93 4.33 8.92
CA LEU A 213 -8.98 4.94 8.11
C LEU A 213 -9.25 6.40 8.50
N ILE A 214 -9.93 7.12 7.61
CA ILE A 214 -10.51 8.44 7.92
C ILE A 214 -11.63 8.26 8.95
N LYS A 215 -11.69 9.14 9.91
CA LYS A 215 -12.77 9.21 10.91
C LYS A 215 -14.08 9.62 10.23
N ASN A 216 -15.05 8.73 10.26
CA ASN A 216 -16.40 8.91 9.74
C ASN A 216 -17.43 8.29 10.70
N ASP A 217 -18.68 8.17 10.31
CA ASP A 217 -19.70 7.59 11.18
C ASP A 217 -19.44 6.12 11.51
N PHE A 218 -18.95 5.34 10.55
CA PHE A 218 -18.52 3.96 10.85
C PHE A 218 -17.39 3.93 11.90
N PHE A 219 -16.37 4.77 11.75
CA PHE A 219 -15.32 4.89 12.75
C PHE A 219 -15.89 5.27 14.12
N ASN A 220 -16.84 6.21 14.18
CA ASN A 220 -17.48 6.61 15.42
C ASN A 220 -18.28 5.45 16.05
N GLN A 221 -18.98 4.64 15.25
CA GLN A 221 -19.65 3.41 15.72
C GLN A 221 -18.66 2.42 16.36
N VAL A 222 -17.48 2.24 15.76
CA VAL A 222 -16.41 1.41 16.34
C VAL A 222 -15.97 1.98 17.69
N GLN A 223 -15.74 3.31 17.80
CA GLN A 223 -15.34 3.93 19.06
C GLN A 223 -16.42 3.83 20.15
N GLU A 224 -17.71 3.99 19.80
CA GLU A 224 -18.81 3.78 20.73
C GLU A 224 -18.92 2.33 21.20
N LEU A 225 -18.61 1.39 20.32
CA LEU A 225 -18.58 -0.02 20.69
C LEU A 225 -17.43 -0.31 21.67
N TYR A 226 -16.25 0.29 21.47
CA TYR A 226 -15.10 0.16 22.38
C TYR A 226 -15.42 0.62 23.82
N LYS A 227 -16.24 1.64 24.01
CA LYS A 227 -16.67 2.09 25.34
C LYS A 227 -17.44 1.03 26.14
N LYS A 228 -17.99 0.01 25.44
CA LYS A 228 -18.75 -1.09 26.02
C LYS A 228 -17.91 -2.36 26.25
N SER A 229 -16.58 -2.27 26.11
CA SER A 229 -15.67 -3.42 26.22
C SER A 229 -16.10 -4.61 25.34
N PRO A 230 -16.14 -4.45 24.02
CA PRO A 230 -16.71 -5.43 23.10
C PRO A 230 -15.89 -6.73 23.05
N THR A 231 -16.57 -7.82 22.71
CA THR A 231 -15.91 -9.05 22.32
C THR A 231 -15.37 -8.95 20.88
N ILE A 232 -14.51 -9.89 20.50
CA ILE A 232 -14.03 -10.02 19.10
C ILE A 232 -15.21 -10.22 18.15
N GLU A 233 -16.24 -10.95 18.58
CA GLU A 233 -17.41 -11.23 17.76
C GLU A 233 -18.28 -9.96 17.54
N ASP A 234 -18.42 -9.13 18.55
CA ASP A 234 -19.10 -7.83 18.41
C ASP A 234 -18.41 -6.93 17.37
N LEU A 235 -17.08 -6.89 17.41
CA LEU A 235 -16.28 -6.13 16.42
C LEU A 235 -16.43 -6.70 15.00
N LYS A 236 -16.42 -8.03 14.84
CA LYS A 236 -16.64 -8.67 13.53
C LYS A 236 -18.05 -8.40 12.99
N ASN A 237 -19.06 -8.45 13.85
CA ASN A 237 -20.45 -8.18 13.48
C ASN A 237 -20.63 -6.73 13.04
N LEU A 238 -20.03 -5.78 13.76
CA LEU A 238 -20.04 -4.36 13.37
C LEU A 238 -19.28 -4.14 12.05
N LEU A 239 -18.07 -4.71 11.90
CA LEU A 239 -17.28 -4.59 10.68
C LEU A 239 -18.04 -5.14 9.46
N GLY A 240 -18.66 -6.30 9.60
CA GLY A 240 -19.39 -6.96 8.53
C GLY A 240 -18.47 -7.37 7.36
N ARG A 241 -19.04 -7.36 6.16
CA ARG A 241 -18.30 -7.72 4.93
C ARG A 241 -18.25 -6.56 3.94
N ALA A 242 -17.13 -6.45 3.23
CA ALA A 242 -16.94 -5.51 2.10
C ALA A 242 -17.09 -4.01 2.45
N ARG A 243 -16.85 -3.60 3.70
CA ARG A 243 -16.94 -2.17 4.09
C ARG A 243 -15.92 -1.29 3.38
N ALA A 244 -14.69 -1.77 3.20
CA ALA A 244 -13.68 -1.07 2.43
C ALA A 244 -14.13 -0.85 0.97
N LYS A 245 -14.75 -1.86 0.34
CA LYS A 245 -15.35 -1.70 -0.99
C LYS A 245 -16.45 -0.63 -0.97
N LYS A 246 -17.36 -0.70 -0.01
CA LYS A 246 -18.49 0.22 0.16
C LYS A 246 -17.99 1.68 0.25
N GLY A 247 -16.95 1.93 1.06
CA GLY A 247 -16.39 3.27 1.23
C GLY A 247 -15.57 3.74 0.04
N MET A 248 -14.54 2.96 -0.32
CA MET A 248 -13.54 3.41 -1.30
C MET A 248 -14.01 3.31 -2.75
N PHE A 249 -14.87 2.34 -3.10
CA PHE A 249 -15.27 2.10 -4.49
C PHE A 249 -16.73 2.43 -4.79
N ASP A 250 -17.63 2.25 -3.83
CA ASP A 250 -19.04 2.59 -4.01
C ASP A 250 -19.34 4.04 -3.53
N GLY A 251 -18.40 4.66 -2.77
CA GLY A 251 -18.46 6.08 -2.37
C GLY A 251 -19.33 6.37 -1.16
N ASP A 252 -19.69 5.37 -0.37
CA ASP A 252 -20.41 5.55 0.88
C ASP A 252 -19.47 6.03 1.98
N LEU A 253 -19.41 7.33 2.18
CA LEU A 253 -18.54 7.96 3.18
C LEU A 253 -19.04 7.81 4.62
N VAL A 254 -20.29 7.38 4.82
CA VAL A 254 -20.92 7.25 6.14
C VAL A 254 -20.62 5.87 6.73
N GLU A 255 -21.02 4.82 6.01
CA GLU A 255 -20.95 3.44 6.45
C GLU A 255 -19.72 2.68 5.92
N GLY A 256 -18.99 3.28 5.00
CA GLY A 256 -17.81 2.68 4.40
C GLY A 256 -16.58 2.77 5.30
N GLU A 257 -15.67 1.83 5.13
CA GLU A 257 -14.33 1.86 5.69
C GLU A 257 -13.42 2.62 4.74
N LEU A 258 -12.92 3.80 5.17
CA LEU A 258 -12.21 4.76 4.32
C LEU A 258 -10.71 4.64 4.56
N GLU A 259 -10.09 3.59 4.02
CA GLU A 259 -8.69 3.26 4.25
C GLU A 259 -7.74 4.24 3.55
N ILE A 260 -7.01 5.04 4.33
CA ILE A 260 -5.99 5.98 3.83
C ILE A 260 -4.94 6.27 4.90
N GLY A 261 -3.71 6.62 4.48
CA GLY A 261 -2.59 6.94 5.37
C GLY A 261 -2.68 8.33 6.01
N GLN A 262 -1.92 8.53 7.07
CA GLN A 262 -1.79 9.85 7.75
C GLN A 262 -1.35 10.95 6.79
N ILE A 263 -0.57 10.59 5.78
CA ILE A 263 -0.05 11.52 4.77
C ILE A 263 -1.15 12.20 3.93
N SER A 264 -2.42 11.74 4.02
CA SER A 264 -3.55 12.38 3.35
C SER A 264 -3.66 13.87 3.69
N GLY A 265 -3.24 14.30 4.89
CA GLY A 265 -3.18 15.71 5.28
C GLY A 265 -2.26 16.59 4.40
N LEU A 266 -1.42 15.98 3.55
CA LEU A 266 -0.57 16.68 2.56
C LEU A 266 -1.01 16.45 1.11
N ILE A 267 -2.18 15.83 0.88
CA ILE A 267 -2.72 15.57 -0.46
C ILE A 267 -3.85 16.56 -0.73
N HIS A 268 -3.61 17.57 -1.56
CA HIS A 268 -4.52 18.70 -1.75
C HIS A 268 -5.19 18.73 -3.12
N ASP A 269 -4.88 17.78 -4.01
CA ASP A 269 -5.42 17.75 -5.37
C ASP A 269 -5.59 16.33 -5.91
N ILE A 270 -6.39 16.23 -6.98
CA ILE A 270 -6.52 15.03 -7.81
C ILE A 270 -5.88 15.38 -9.15
N LYS A 271 -4.84 14.65 -9.54
CA LYS A 271 -4.06 14.89 -10.76
C LYS A 271 -3.85 13.59 -11.54
N PRO A 272 -3.51 13.67 -12.83
CA PRO A 272 -2.98 12.52 -13.57
C PRO A 272 -1.75 11.91 -12.87
N VAL A 273 -1.62 10.58 -12.92
CA VAL A 273 -0.47 9.86 -12.34
C VAL A 273 0.87 10.42 -12.85
N SER A 274 0.97 10.74 -14.14
CA SER A 274 2.18 11.30 -14.74
C SER A 274 2.60 12.63 -14.11
N HIS A 275 1.64 13.49 -13.77
CA HIS A 275 1.91 14.76 -13.08
C HIS A 275 2.34 14.53 -11.63
N ILE A 276 1.68 13.58 -10.92
CA ILE A 276 2.06 13.22 -9.56
C ILE A 276 3.51 12.72 -9.52
N VAL A 277 3.89 11.83 -10.45
CA VAL A 277 5.27 11.31 -10.55
C VAL A 277 6.26 12.45 -10.82
N LYS A 278 5.93 13.33 -11.77
CA LYS A 278 6.78 14.48 -12.08
C LYS A 278 6.95 15.40 -10.87
N ASP A 279 5.86 15.76 -10.18
CA ASP A 279 5.90 16.62 -9.00
C ASP A 279 6.78 16.03 -7.89
N ILE A 280 6.68 14.71 -7.65
CA ILE A 280 7.49 14.02 -6.64
C ILE A 280 8.98 14.05 -7.02
N ILE A 281 9.32 13.76 -8.27
CA ILE A 281 10.72 13.76 -8.74
C ILE A 281 11.31 15.17 -8.73
N ASP A 282 10.57 16.16 -9.23
CA ASP A 282 11.02 17.56 -9.22
C ASP A 282 11.28 18.05 -7.78
N GLU A 283 10.37 17.77 -6.85
CA GLU A 283 10.54 18.12 -5.44
C GLU A 283 11.69 17.36 -4.79
N PHE A 284 11.90 16.08 -5.14
CA PHE A 284 13.04 15.29 -4.66
C PHE A 284 14.37 15.96 -5.05
N GLU A 285 14.55 16.32 -6.33
CA GLU A 285 15.78 16.96 -6.80
C GLU A 285 15.98 18.35 -6.18
N MET A 286 14.92 19.15 -6.05
CA MET A 286 14.98 20.44 -5.35
C MET A 286 15.41 20.26 -3.89
N SER A 287 14.80 19.32 -3.18
CA SER A 287 15.09 19.07 -1.76
C SER A 287 16.49 18.53 -1.54
N LYS A 288 16.99 17.68 -2.44
CA LYS A 288 18.37 17.18 -2.43
C LYS A 288 19.39 18.32 -2.56
N ASN A 289 19.13 19.25 -3.50
CA ASN A 289 19.99 20.43 -3.68
C ASN A 289 19.93 21.36 -2.44
N GLN A 290 18.75 21.55 -1.85
CA GLN A 290 18.60 22.34 -0.61
C GLN A 290 19.36 21.71 0.55
N ALA A 291 19.24 20.38 0.74
CA ALA A 291 19.93 19.66 1.80
C ALA A 291 21.46 19.75 1.67
N GLY A 292 21.99 19.68 0.45
CA GLY A 292 23.42 19.85 0.18
C GLY A 292 23.99 21.25 0.51
N ASN A 293 23.11 22.24 0.62
CA ASN A 293 23.48 23.63 0.94
C ASN A 293 23.19 24.02 2.39
N MET A 294 22.73 23.08 3.25
CA MET A 294 22.55 23.36 4.69
C MET A 294 23.89 23.52 5.37
N ASN A 295 24.09 24.68 5.99
CA ASN A 295 25.21 24.95 6.89
C ASN A 295 24.77 24.65 8.32
N PHE A 296 25.48 23.82 9.03
CA PHE A 296 25.28 23.51 10.46
C PHE A 296 26.36 24.18 11.30
#